data_67b9efa8e457adb19863dda3ca3922d1
#
_entry.id   67b9efa8e457adb19863dda3ca3922d1
#
_cell.length_a   1.000
_cell.length_b   1.000
_cell.length_c   1.000
_cell.angle_alpha   90.00
_cell.angle_beta   90.00
_cell.angle_gamma   90.00
#
_symmetry.space_group_name_H-M   'P 1'
#
loop_
_entity.id
_entity.type
_entity.pdbx_description
1 polymer ?
#
loop_
_entity_poly.entity_id
_entity_poly.type
_entity_poly.pdbx_seq_one_letter_code
_entity_poly.pdbx_strand_id
1 'polypeptide(L)'
;PGLIEMLGIPGLGPKRIKLMADELGVDSVASLKEAALNNQIAPMKGFGAKSQQRMLDGIELLSRFRARRRLDIGLRYGEAFQRKIATLDGVHRATLAGSARRRKDTIGDLDVVVAVDEENHESVANAILNLPGIADVKGAGDSKISLILDTSIFDDSFTVGHIDANVLDAIGGDDYEQLEAGGTIDAQVRIVPPHVEPFTLAYFTGSKEHNIAMRQRAIDRGLRLNEFGLIPEAKAGELKGMEAAAFSLAATDEAAIYAHLDLAY
;
A
#
# COMPACT_ATOMS: atom_id res chain seq x y z
N PRO A 1 -21.48 -6.08 20.21
CA PRO A 1 -20.45 -6.22 19.16
C PRO A 1 -19.28 -5.28 19.40
N GLY A 2 -19.48 -3.96 19.60
CA GLY A 2 -18.41 -2.96 19.69
C GLY A 2 -17.40 -3.16 20.82
N LEU A 3 -17.84 -3.64 21.99
CA LEU A 3 -16.94 -3.92 23.11
C LEU A 3 -15.97 -5.08 22.82
N ILE A 4 -16.44 -6.10 22.09
CA ILE A 4 -15.58 -7.23 21.67
C ILE A 4 -14.52 -6.76 20.67
N GLU A 5 -14.90 -5.87 19.80
CA GLU A 5 -14.01 -5.27 18.81
C GLU A 5 -12.82 -4.53 19.45
N MET A 6 -13.06 -3.85 20.58
CA MET A 6 -12.01 -3.13 21.30
C MET A 6 -10.96 -4.08 21.92
N LEU A 7 -11.27 -5.36 22.14
CA LEU A 7 -10.28 -6.36 22.59
C LEU A 7 -9.14 -6.58 21.58
N GLY A 8 -9.35 -6.25 20.31
CA GLY A 8 -8.31 -6.27 19.28
C GLY A 8 -7.27 -5.15 19.40
N ILE A 9 -7.51 -4.15 20.28
CA ILE A 9 -6.57 -3.03 20.47
C ILE A 9 -5.47 -3.45 21.44
N PRO A 10 -4.19 -3.41 21.03
CA PRO A 10 -3.08 -3.80 21.89
C PRO A 10 -3.04 -3.04 23.21
N GLY A 11 -2.97 -3.77 24.32
CA GLY A 11 -2.92 -3.20 25.67
C GLY A 11 -4.28 -2.77 26.24
N LEU A 12 -5.38 -3.07 25.56
CA LEU A 12 -6.74 -2.81 26.00
C LEU A 12 -7.42 -4.11 26.43
N GLY A 13 -7.42 -4.41 27.73
CA GLY A 13 -8.05 -5.60 28.30
C GLY A 13 -9.49 -5.38 28.76
N PRO A 14 -10.25 -6.47 29.04
CA PRO A 14 -11.67 -6.42 29.38
C PRO A 14 -12.00 -5.48 30.56
N LYS A 15 -11.15 -5.44 31.59
CA LYS A 15 -11.34 -4.57 32.77
C LYS A 15 -11.30 -3.08 32.40
N ARG A 16 -10.41 -2.68 31.52
CA ARG A 16 -10.27 -1.29 31.06
C ARG A 16 -11.41 -0.90 30.13
N ILE A 17 -11.83 -1.82 29.26
CA ILE A 17 -12.98 -1.62 28.37
C ILE A 17 -14.23 -1.39 29.20
N LYS A 18 -14.47 -2.26 30.20
CA LYS A 18 -15.64 -2.12 31.10
C LYS A 18 -15.62 -0.78 31.83
N LEU A 19 -14.48 -0.36 32.40
CA LEU A 19 -14.37 0.90 33.10
C LEU A 19 -14.70 2.11 32.21
N MET A 20 -14.20 2.13 30.97
CA MET A 20 -14.51 3.20 30.02
C MET A 20 -15.98 3.17 29.57
N ALA A 21 -16.55 1.97 29.43
CA ALA A 21 -17.98 1.83 29.15
C ALA A 21 -18.85 2.37 30.28
N ASP A 22 -18.50 2.03 31.53
CA ASP A 22 -19.28 2.42 32.72
C ASP A 22 -19.15 3.93 33.03
N GLU A 23 -17.96 4.53 32.85
CA GLU A 23 -17.70 5.94 33.23
C GLU A 23 -17.88 6.93 32.07
N LEU A 24 -17.61 6.56 30.84
CA LEU A 24 -17.64 7.43 29.65
C LEU A 24 -18.69 7.02 28.62
N GLY A 25 -19.40 5.90 28.82
CA GLY A 25 -20.35 5.39 27.83
C GLY A 25 -19.67 4.86 26.52
N VAL A 26 -18.39 4.51 26.57
CA VAL A 26 -17.66 4.00 25.40
C VAL A 26 -18.15 2.59 25.07
N ASP A 27 -18.76 2.42 23.91
CA ASP A 27 -19.38 1.16 23.44
C ASP A 27 -18.78 0.59 22.15
N SER A 28 -17.90 1.36 21.50
CA SER A 28 -17.33 1.05 20.18
C SER A 28 -15.92 1.61 20.02
N VAL A 29 -15.19 1.15 19.01
CA VAL A 29 -13.88 1.71 18.65
C VAL A 29 -14.00 3.18 18.24
N ALA A 30 -15.12 3.57 17.64
CA ALA A 30 -15.37 4.95 17.24
C ALA A 30 -15.54 5.86 18.47
N SER A 31 -16.40 5.50 19.43
CA SER A 31 -16.59 6.27 20.66
C SER A 31 -15.33 6.27 21.54
N LEU A 32 -14.54 5.17 21.54
CA LEU A 32 -13.24 5.13 22.19
C LEU A 32 -12.25 6.13 21.57
N LYS A 33 -12.19 6.20 20.23
CA LYS A 33 -11.35 7.16 19.51
C LYS A 33 -11.73 8.60 19.85
N GLU A 34 -13.01 8.89 19.83
CA GLU A 34 -13.54 10.22 20.19
C GLU A 34 -13.20 10.62 21.63
N ALA A 35 -13.45 9.74 22.61
CA ALA A 35 -13.09 9.97 23.99
C ALA A 35 -11.58 10.19 24.20
N ALA A 36 -10.74 9.46 23.45
CA ALA A 36 -9.29 9.63 23.51
C ALA A 36 -8.84 10.96 22.88
N LEU A 37 -9.41 11.36 21.73
CA LEU A 37 -9.09 12.64 21.09
C LEU A 37 -9.54 13.84 21.94
N ASN A 38 -10.64 13.70 22.65
CA ASN A 38 -11.18 14.72 23.59
C ASN A 38 -10.50 14.68 24.97
N ASN A 39 -9.42 13.90 25.12
CA ASN A 39 -8.63 13.78 26.36
C ASN A 39 -9.46 13.36 27.59
N GLN A 40 -10.51 12.57 27.39
CA GLN A 40 -11.41 12.10 28.47
C GLN A 40 -10.86 10.87 29.20
N ILE A 41 -9.98 10.07 28.55
CA ILE A 41 -9.46 8.82 29.10
C ILE A 41 -8.25 9.06 30.01
N ALA A 42 -7.36 9.99 29.66
CA ALA A 42 -6.14 10.24 30.43
C ALA A 42 -6.38 10.62 31.91
N PRO A 43 -7.44 11.38 32.28
CA PRO A 43 -7.75 11.73 33.66
C PRO A 43 -8.35 10.59 34.49
N MET A 44 -8.85 9.51 33.87
CA MET A 44 -9.47 8.38 34.56
C MET A 44 -8.47 7.64 35.46
N LYS A 45 -8.96 7.12 36.59
CA LYS A 45 -8.12 6.32 37.51
C LYS A 45 -7.56 5.08 36.85
N GLY A 46 -6.25 4.93 36.84
CA GLY A 46 -5.55 3.81 36.22
C GLY A 46 -5.19 4.02 34.73
N PHE A 47 -5.45 5.22 34.21
CA PHE A 47 -5.04 5.68 32.91
C PHE A 47 -4.06 6.87 33.06
N GLY A 48 -3.59 7.37 31.94
CA GLY A 48 -2.72 8.54 31.83
C GLY A 48 -2.46 8.85 30.36
N ALA A 49 -1.88 10.00 30.07
CA ALA A 49 -1.62 10.46 28.70
C ALA A 49 -0.92 9.41 27.83
N LYS A 50 0.06 8.70 28.43
CA LYS A 50 0.82 7.65 27.71
C LYS A 50 -0.03 6.43 27.35
N SER A 51 -1.01 6.06 28.21
CA SER A 51 -1.91 4.96 27.89
C SER A 51 -2.98 5.36 26.88
N GLN A 52 -3.48 6.59 26.94
CA GLN A 52 -4.38 7.15 25.95
C GLN A 52 -3.73 7.20 24.56
N GLN A 53 -2.48 7.67 24.47
CA GLN A 53 -1.76 7.68 23.19
C GLN A 53 -1.59 6.26 22.62
N ARG A 54 -1.22 5.28 23.47
CA ARG A 54 -1.15 3.87 23.03
C ARG A 54 -2.48 3.31 22.53
N MET A 55 -3.60 3.77 23.07
CA MET A 55 -4.92 3.39 22.57
C MET A 55 -5.19 3.98 21.19
N LEU A 56 -4.86 5.26 20.97
CA LEU A 56 -4.95 5.89 19.67
C LEU A 56 -4.09 5.17 18.63
N ASP A 57 -2.82 4.88 18.97
CA ASP A 57 -1.91 4.11 18.13
C ASP A 57 -2.47 2.70 17.83
N GLY A 58 -3.07 2.06 18.85
CA GLY A 58 -3.69 0.75 18.72
C GLY A 58 -4.96 0.75 17.87
N ILE A 59 -5.77 1.79 17.94
CA ILE A 59 -6.94 1.98 17.07
C ILE A 59 -6.49 2.15 15.61
N GLU A 60 -5.47 2.95 15.38
CA GLU A 60 -4.90 3.12 14.04
C GLU A 60 -4.35 1.80 13.48
N LEU A 61 -3.64 1.04 14.31
CA LEU A 61 -3.14 -0.28 13.94
C LEU A 61 -4.28 -1.26 13.60
N LEU A 62 -5.32 -1.31 14.42
CA LEU A 62 -6.52 -2.14 14.17
C LEU A 62 -7.21 -1.75 12.85
N SER A 63 -7.35 -0.45 12.61
CA SER A 63 -7.92 0.07 11.35
C SER A 63 -7.10 -0.36 10.14
N ARG A 64 -5.76 -0.26 10.21
CA ARG A 64 -4.86 -0.72 9.14
C ARG A 64 -4.98 -2.23 8.90
N PHE A 65 -5.11 -3.04 9.95
CA PHE A 65 -5.31 -4.48 9.79
C PHE A 65 -6.63 -4.82 9.11
N ARG A 66 -7.71 -4.10 9.46
CA ARG A 66 -9.04 -4.30 8.87
C ARG A 66 -9.16 -3.82 7.43
N ALA A 67 -8.37 -2.81 7.06
CA ALA A 67 -8.30 -2.34 5.68
C ALA A 67 -7.61 -3.35 4.74
N ARG A 68 -6.91 -4.37 5.31
CA ARG A 68 -6.24 -5.37 4.48
C ARG A 68 -7.24 -6.32 3.85
N ARG A 69 -7.02 -6.62 2.59
CA ARG A 69 -7.78 -7.60 1.81
C ARG A 69 -7.00 -8.91 1.71
N ARG A 70 -7.68 -10.02 1.58
CA ARG A 70 -7.04 -11.30 1.23
C ARG A 70 -6.32 -11.16 -0.10
N LEU A 71 -5.31 -12.00 -0.31
CA LEU A 71 -4.48 -11.95 -1.53
C LEU A 71 -5.32 -12.06 -2.82
N ASP A 72 -6.24 -13.00 -2.88
CA ASP A 72 -7.10 -13.24 -4.04
C ASP A 72 -7.94 -12.01 -4.39
N ILE A 73 -8.56 -11.38 -3.40
CA ILE A 73 -9.37 -10.16 -3.56
C ILE A 73 -8.49 -8.97 -3.93
N GLY A 74 -7.41 -8.74 -3.18
CA GLY A 74 -6.52 -7.61 -3.42
C GLY A 74 -5.80 -7.69 -4.77
N LEU A 75 -5.45 -8.91 -5.25
CA LEU A 75 -4.90 -9.09 -6.59
C LEU A 75 -5.91 -8.75 -7.68
N ARG A 76 -7.16 -9.18 -7.53
CA ARG A 76 -8.23 -8.88 -8.49
C ARG A 76 -8.36 -7.37 -8.70
N TYR A 77 -8.42 -6.60 -7.62
CA TYR A 77 -8.46 -5.14 -7.69
C TYR A 77 -7.18 -4.55 -8.28
N GLY A 78 -6.02 -5.02 -7.83
CA GLY A 78 -4.73 -4.54 -8.32
C GLY A 78 -4.53 -4.80 -9.81
N GLU A 79 -4.84 -6.00 -10.29
CA GLU A 79 -4.74 -6.35 -11.71
C GLU A 79 -5.76 -5.61 -12.58
N ALA A 80 -6.98 -5.36 -12.07
CA ALA A 80 -7.96 -4.56 -12.78
C ALA A 80 -7.52 -3.10 -12.89
N PHE A 81 -6.99 -2.51 -11.82
CA PHE A 81 -6.45 -1.15 -11.81
C PHE A 81 -5.23 -1.03 -12.72
N GLN A 82 -4.28 -1.97 -12.63
CA GLN A 82 -3.12 -2.04 -13.51
C GLN A 82 -3.52 -2.10 -14.98
N ARG A 83 -4.49 -2.95 -15.35
CA ARG A 83 -4.98 -3.04 -16.74
C ARG A 83 -5.56 -1.73 -17.23
N LYS A 84 -6.37 -1.04 -16.42
CA LYS A 84 -6.92 0.28 -16.78
C LYS A 84 -5.81 1.29 -17.05
N ILE A 85 -4.79 1.34 -16.22
CA ILE A 85 -3.63 2.23 -16.43
C ILE A 85 -2.86 1.82 -17.69
N ALA A 86 -2.65 0.53 -17.92
CA ALA A 86 -1.90 0.04 -19.07
C ALA A 86 -2.54 0.35 -20.43
N THR A 87 -3.85 0.68 -20.46
CA THR A 87 -4.57 1.07 -21.68
C THR A 87 -4.53 2.58 -21.97
N LEU A 88 -3.96 3.39 -21.08
CA LEU A 88 -3.85 4.83 -21.29
C LEU A 88 -2.81 5.18 -22.34
N ASP A 89 -3.12 6.15 -23.18
CA ASP A 89 -2.20 6.65 -24.19
C ASP A 89 -0.92 7.20 -23.54
N GLY A 90 0.24 6.86 -24.11
CA GLY A 90 1.54 7.25 -23.58
C GLY A 90 2.11 6.35 -22.46
N VAL A 91 1.38 5.32 -22.04
CA VAL A 91 1.87 4.33 -21.07
C VAL A 91 2.60 3.22 -21.82
N HIS A 92 3.90 3.05 -21.54
CA HIS A 92 4.68 1.91 -22.05
C HIS A 92 4.41 0.63 -21.28
N ARG A 93 4.33 0.73 -19.96
CA ARG A 93 4.11 -0.40 -19.06
C ARG A 93 3.50 0.07 -17.75
N ALA A 94 2.60 -0.72 -17.20
CA ALA A 94 2.11 -0.60 -15.83
C ALA A 94 2.31 -1.94 -15.12
N THR A 95 2.92 -1.94 -13.93
CA THR A 95 3.28 -3.17 -13.22
C THR A 95 2.89 -3.05 -11.75
N LEU A 96 2.18 -4.06 -11.23
CA LEU A 96 1.95 -4.18 -9.80
C LEU A 96 3.27 -4.38 -9.06
N ALA A 97 3.39 -3.73 -7.91
CA ALA A 97 4.53 -3.82 -7.00
C ALA A 97 4.06 -4.21 -5.60
N GLY A 98 4.82 -3.88 -4.58
CA GLY A 98 4.45 -4.02 -3.17
C GLY A 98 4.11 -5.43 -2.73
N SER A 99 3.22 -5.50 -1.76
CA SER A 99 2.76 -6.76 -1.18
C SER A 99 1.98 -7.63 -2.17
N ALA A 100 1.31 -7.02 -3.14
CA ALA A 100 0.57 -7.72 -4.19
C ALA A 100 1.52 -8.51 -5.10
N ARG A 101 2.60 -7.90 -5.58
CA ARG A 101 3.62 -8.57 -6.40
C ARG A 101 4.34 -9.68 -5.64
N ARG A 102 4.61 -9.48 -4.35
CA ARG A 102 5.24 -10.50 -3.49
C ARG A 102 4.30 -11.63 -3.05
N ARG A 103 3.04 -11.61 -3.48
CA ARG A 103 2.03 -12.62 -3.14
C ARG A 103 1.88 -12.83 -1.63
N LYS A 104 1.81 -11.74 -0.85
CA LYS A 104 1.55 -11.82 0.60
C LYS A 104 0.11 -12.24 0.86
N ASP A 105 -0.14 -13.01 1.92
CA ASP A 105 -1.47 -13.54 2.31
C ASP A 105 -2.53 -12.44 2.37
N THR A 106 -2.11 -11.22 2.72
CA THR A 106 -3.00 -10.05 2.74
C THR A 106 -2.34 -8.82 2.10
N ILE A 107 -3.14 -8.01 1.42
CA ILE A 107 -2.76 -6.77 0.74
C ILE A 107 -3.41 -5.60 1.47
N GLY A 108 -2.63 -4.58 1.85
CA GLY A 108 -3.11 -3.38 2.54
C GLY A 108 -3.36 -2.21 1.60
N ASP A 109 -2.53 -2.12 0.57
CA ASP A 109 -2.52 -1.07 -0.44
C ASP A 109 -2.09 -1.66 -1.79
N LEU A 110 -2.38 -0.96 -2.85
CA LEU A 110 -1.99 -1.31 -4.22
C LEU A 110 -0.87 -0.38 -4.67
N ASP A 111 0.29 -0.94 -4.94
CA ASP A 111 1.40 -0.20 -5.54
C ASP A 111 1.46 -0.52 -7.03
N VAL A 112 1.47 0.52 -7.88
CA VAL A 112 1.63 0.39 -9.34
C VAL A 112 2.77 1.28 -9.80
N VAL A 113 3.71 0.71 -10.56
CA VAL A 113 4.78 1.46 -11.23
C VAL A 113 4.42 1.57 -12.71
N VAL A 114 4.49 2.78 -13.24
CA VAL A 114 4.08 3.11 -14.61
C VAL A 114 5.25 3.75 -15.35
N ALA A 115 5.67 3.11 -16.43
CA ALA A 115 6.72 3.62 -17.32
C ALA A 115 6.09 4.52 -18.39
N VAL A 116 6.53 5.77 -18.42
CA VAL A 116 5.99 6.83 -19.30
C VAL A 116 7.15 7.76 -19.73
N ASP A 117 7.20 8.16 -20.98
CA ASP A 117 8.15 9.17 -21.42
C ASP A 117 7.85 10.52 -20.76
N GLU A 118 8.89 11.33 -20.53
CA GLU A 118 8.78 12.61 -19.83
C GLU A 118 7.73 13.55 -20.46
N GLU A 119 7.63 13.55 -21.78
CA GLU A 119 6.67 14.37 -22.53
C GLU A 119 5.20 13.98 -22.29
N ASN A 120 4.93 12.72 -21.95
CA ASN A 120 3.60 12.19 -21.70
C ASN A 120 3.24 12.16 -20.19
N HIS A 121 4.17 12.53 -19.32
CA HIS A 121 4.02 12.38 -17.87
C HIS A 121 2.77 13.09 -17.32
N GLU A 122 2.59 14.36 -17.65
CA GLU A 122 1.48 15.17 -17.17
C GLU A 122 0.13 14.67 -17.72
N SER A 123 0.08 14.30 -19.00
CA SER A 123 -1.14 13.77 -19.62
C SER A 123 -1.57 12.46 -19.01
N VAL A 124 -0.62 11.55 -18.77
CA VAL A 124 -0.88 10.25 -18.11
C VAL A 124 -1.28 10.44 -16.66
N ALA A 125 -0.60 11.33 -15.91
CA ALA A 125 -0.97 11.64 -14.54
C ALA A 125 -2.41 12.15 -14.45
N ASN A 126 -2.80 13.08 -15.31
CA ASN A 126 -4.17 13.58 -15.40
C ASN A 126 -5.18 12.50 -15.82
N ALA A 127 -4.81 11.64 -16.76
CA ALA A 127 -5.66 10.52 -17.17
C ALA A 127 -5.89 9.53 -16.01
N ILE A 128 -4.86 9.21 -15.23
CA ILE A 128 -4.97 8.37 -14.04
C ILE A 128 -5.92 8.99 -13.01
N LEU A 129 -5.78 10.29 -12.73
CA LEU A 129 -6.62 11.01 -11.76
C LEU A 129 -8.10 11.05 -12.16
N ASN A 130 -8.41 10.87 -13.45
CA ASN A 130 -9.77 10.86 -13.98
C ASN A 130 -10.30 9.44 -14.28
N LEU A 131 -9.58 8.39 -13.90
CA LEU A 131 -10.07 7.02 -14.09
C LEU A 131 -11.35 6.76 -13.29
N PRO A 132 -12.34 6.07 -13.87
CA PRO A 132 -13.50 5.62 -13.12
C PRO A 132 -13.07 4.76 -11.92
N GLY A 133 -13.65 5.02 -10.75
CA GLY A 133 -13.39 4.29 -9.51
C GLY A 133 -12.35 4.92 -8.61
N ILE A 134 -11.91 6.13 -8.89
CA ILE A 134 -11.20 6.90 -7.89
C ILE A 134 -12.23 7.55 -6.97
N ALA A 135 -12.23 7.11 -5.69
CA ALA A 135 -13.10 7.66 -4.68
C ALA A 135 -12.53 8.96 -4.08
N ASP A 136 -11.20 9.05 -3.94
CA ASP A 136 -10.53 10.24 -3.42
C ASP A 136 -9.07 10.30 -3.87
N VAL A 137 -8.51 11.51 -3.90
CA VAL A 137 -7.10 11.79 -4.22
C VAL A 137 -6.42 12.33 -2.96
N LYS A 138 -5.64 11.48 -2.29
CA LYS A 138 -4.87 11.86 -1.08
C LYS A 138 -3.71 12.80 -1.39
N GLY A 139 -3.21 12.78 -2.61
CA GLY A 139 -2.14 13.64 -3.08
C GLY A 139 -1.65 13.26 -4.46
N ALA A 140 -1.26 14.27 -5.23
CA ALA A 140 -0.64 14.13 -6.54
C ALA A 140 0.59 15.04 -6.59
N GLY A 141 1.76 14.41 -6.77
CA GLY A 141 3.05 15.07 -6.97
C GLY A 141 3.68 14.59 -8.27
N ASP A 142 4.83 15.14 -8.61
CA ASP A 142 5.49 14.94 -9.90
C ASP A 142 5.68 13.46 -10.29
N SER A 143 6.03 12.59 -9.35
CA SER A 143 6.28 11.17 -9.64
C SER A 143 5.42 10.22 -8.81
N LYS A 144 4.52 10.75 -7.96
CA LYS A 144 3.70 9.97 -7.05
C LYS A 144 2.28 10.46 -6.99
N ILE A 145 1.34 9.57 -7.24
CA ILE A 145 -0.09 9.78 -7.02
C ILE A 145 -0.55 8.83 -5.92
N SER A 146 -1.27 9.34 -4.92
CA SER A 146 -1.86 8.55 -3.82
C SER A 146 -3.37 8.69 -3.88
N LEU A 147 -4.05 7.56 -3.97
CA LEU A 147 -5.49 7.46 -4.26
C LEU A 147 -6.20 6.59 -3.23
N ILE A 148 -7.50 6.80 -3.15
CA ILE A 148 -8.45 5.83 -2.61
C ILE A 148 -9.29 5.32 -3.78
N LEU A 149 -9.30 4.02 -3.99
CA LEU A 149 -10.10 3.38 -5.03
C LEU A 149 -11.38 2.83 -4.42
N ASP A 150 -12.49 3.04 -5.12
CA ASP A 150 -13.76 2.35 -4.86
C ASP A 150 -13.70 0.96 -5.49
N THR A 151 -13.83 -0.07 -4.67
CA THR A 151 -13.71 -1.46 -5.14
C THR A 151 -14.96 -1.96 -5.85
N SER A 152 -16.11 -1.31 -5.67
CA SER A 152 -17.38 -1.72 -6.31
C SER A 152 -17.34 -1.65 -7.83
N ILE A 153 -16.51 -0.76 -8.40
CA ILE A 153 -16.40 -0.61 -9.87
C ILE A 153 -15.57 -1.71 -10.53
N PHE A 154 -14.89 -2.55 -9.75
CA PHE A 154 -14.06 -3.63 -10.29
C PHE A 154 -14.82 -4.96 -10.38
N ASP A 155 -16.06 -5.03 -9.86
CA ASP A 155 -16.84 -6.27 -9.79
C ASP A 155 -17.46 -6.69 -11.12
N ASP A 156 -17.85 -5.73 -12.00
CA ASP A 156 -18.63 -6.03 -13.20
C ASP A 156 -17.83 -6.63 -14.38
N SER A 157 -16.50 -6.63 -14.35
CA SER A 157 -15.70 -7.09 -15.50
C SER A 157 -14.91 -8.37 -15.27
N PHE A 158 -14.99 -8.94 -14.08
CA PHE A 158 -14.29 -10.16 -13.72
C PHE A 158 -15.31 -11.25 -13.29
N THR A 159 -16.02 -11.81 -14.25
CA THR A 159 -16.55 -13.16 -14.06
C THR A 159 -15.35 -14.05 -13.73
N VAL A 160 -15.21 -14.38 -12.46
CA VAL A 160 -14.41 -15.53 -12.03
C VAL A 160 -14.78 -16.67 -12.96
N GLY A 161 -13.82 -17.18 -13.72
CA GLY A 161 -14.05 -18.40 -14.46
C GLY A 161 -14.70 -19.37 -13.48
N HIS A 162 -15.91 -19.82 -13.79
CA HIS A 162 -16.82 -20.58 -12.97
C HIS A 162 -16.12 -21.31 -11.81
N ILE A 163 -16.13 -20.69 -10.61
CA ILE A 163 -16.03 -21.50 -9.40
C ILE A 163 -17.39 -22.18 -9.32
N ASP A 164 -17.39 -23.50 -9.40
CA ASP A 164 -18.59 -24.31 -9.30
C ASP A 164 -19.37 -23.88 -8.04
N ALA A 165 -20.68 -23.61 -8.19
CA ALA A 165 -21.52 -23.19 -7.07
C ALA A 165 -21.42 -24.13 -5.87
N ASN A 166 -21.12 -25.41 -6.10
CA ASN A 166 -20.88 -26.42 -5.05
C ASN A 166 -19.58 -26.17 -4.27
N VAL A 167 -18.59 -25.48 -4.85
CA VAL A 167 -17.35 -25.09 -4.16
C VAL A 167 -17.59 -23.83 -3.32
N LEU A 168 -18.42 -22.91 -3.78
CA LEU A 168 -18.85 -21.73 -3.01
C LEU A 168 -19.66 -22.13 -1.76
N ASP A 169 -20.58 -23.08 -1.89
CA ASP A 169 -21.34 -23.64 -0.76
C ASP A 169 -20.44 -24.37 0.26
N ALA A 170 -19.40 -25.04 -0.21
CA ALA A 170 -18.48 -25.81 0.65
C ALA A 170 -17.52 -24.92 1.47
N ILE A 171 -17.28 -23.66 1.05
CA ILE A 171 -16.40 -22.70 1.73
C ILE A 171 -17.15 -21.64 2.54
N GLY A 172 -18.47 -21.77 2.72
CA GLY A 172 -19.30 -20.83 3.46
C GLY A 172 -19.58 -19.56 2.65
N GLY A 173 -20.40 -19.67 1.61
CA GLY A 173 -20.71 -18.60 0.66
C GLY A 173 -21.18 -17.27 1.27
N ASP A 174 -21.84 -17.32 2.43
CA ASP A 174 -22.31 -16.12 3.15
C ASP A 174 -21.17 -15.21 3.65
N ASP A 175 -20.03 -15.79 4.02
CA ASP A 175 -18.84 -15.02 4.43
C ASP A 175 -18.11 -14.42 3.21
N TYR A 176 -18.27 -15.00 2.03
CA TYR A 176 -17.65 -14.50 0.79
C TYR A 176 -18.38 -13.27 0.24
N GLU A 177 -19.71 -13.28 0.23
CA GLU A 177 -20.53 -12.15 -0.23
C GLU A 177 -20.38 -10.91 0.68
N GLN A 178 -20.21 -11.09 1.99
CA GLN A 178 -19.98 -9.97 2.91
C GLN A 178 -18.56 -9.38 2.78
N LEU A 179 -17.58 -10.14 2.30
CA LEU A 179 -16.22 -9.66 2.02
C LEU A 179 -16.11 -8.92 0.67
N GLU A 180 -17.04 -9.19 -0.25
CA GLU A 180 -17.12 -8.55 -1.58
C GLU A 180 -17.97 -7.29 -1.60
N ALA A 181 -18.84 -7.07 -0.61
CA ALA A 181 -19.71 -5.89 -0.56
C ALA A 181 -18.88 -4.62 -0.42
N GLY A 182 -18.69 -3.93 -1.51
CA GLY A 182 -18.15 -2.59 -1.74
C GLY A 182 -17.31 -1.98 -0.62
N GLY A 183 -16.21 -1.37 -0.96
CA GLY A 183 -15.34 -0.74 0.01
C GLY A 183 -14.29 0.08 -0.71
N THR A 184 -13.30 0.53 0.03
CA THR A 184 -12.19 1.28 -0.55
C THR A 184 -10.87 0.57 -0.30
N ILE A 185 -9.91 0.80 -1.17
CA ILE A 185 -8.52 0.38 -1.00
C ILE A 185 -7.57 1.53 -1.36
N ASP A 186 -6.54 1.71 -0.55
CA ASP A 186 -5.50 2.68 -0.85
C ASP A 186 -4.67 2.20 -2.05
N ALA A 187 -4.32 3.14 -2.94
CA ALA A 187 -3.43 2.88 -4.05
C ALA A 187 -2.36 3.97 -4.18
N GLN A 188 -1.17 3.56 -4.58
CA GLN A 188 -0.08 4.45 -4.93
C GLN A 188 0.38 4.14 -6.36
N VAL A 189 0.45 5.17 -7.18
CA VAL A 189 0.99 5.09 -8.53
C VAL A 189 2.30 5.86 -8.59
N ARG A 190 3.34 5.21 -9.12
CA ARG A 190 4.63 5.83 -9.44
C ARG A 190 4.75 5.95 -10.93
N ILE A 191 4.89 7.19 -11.43
CA ILE A 191 5.08 7.47 -12.85
C ILE A 191 6.54 7.84 -13.04
N VAL A 192 7.25 7.09 -13.86
CA VAL A 192 8.70 7.26 -14.06
C VAL A 192 9.08 7.00 -15.52
N PRO A 193 10.21 7.57 -16.00
CA PRO A 193 10.74 7.23 -17.32
C PRO A 193 11.09 5.74 -17.44
N PRO A 194 11.04 5.16 -18.66
CA PRO A 194 11.31 3.75 -18.89
C PRO A 194 12.67 3.26 -18.36
N HIS A 195 13.70 4.09 -18.43
CA HIS A 195 15.05 3.74 -17.95
C HIS A 195 15.17 3.73 -16.41
N VAL A 196 14.23 4.36 -15.69
CA VAL A 196 14.17 4.40 -14.23
C VAL A 196 13.26 3.29 -13.69
N GLU A 197 12.32 2.83 -14.50
CA GLU A 197 11.27 1.89 -14.08
C GLU A 197 11.82 0.61 -13.42
N PRO A 198 12.90 -0.05 -13.88
CA PRO A 198 13.41 -1.26 -13.22
C PRO A 198 13.81 -1.01 -11.75
N PHE A 199 14.43 0.12 -11.47
CA PHE A 199 14.85 0.51 -10.11
C PHE A 199 13.66 0.85 -9.23
N THR A 200 12.70 1.61 -9.77
CA THR A 200 11.46 1.94 -9.07
C THR A 200 10.67 0.67 -8.78
N LEU A 201 10.55 -0.24 -9.73
CA LEU A 201 9.85 -1.51 -9.56
C LEU A 201 10.50 -2.39 -8.49
N ALA A 202 11.81 -2.56 -8.52
CA ALA A 202 12.57 -3.30 -7.51
C ALA A 202 12.37 -2.68 -6.11
N TYR A 203 12.48 -1.35 -6.01
CA TYR A 203 12.33 -0.62 -4.74
C TYR A 203 10.93 -0.76 -4.15
N PHE A 204 9.87 -0.52 -4.95
CA PHE A 204 8.48 -0.62 -4.49
C PHE A 204 7.99 -2.07 -4.36
N THR A 205 8.61 -3.01 -5.05
CA THR A 205 8.38 -4.43 -4.78
C THR A 205 8.83 -4.79 -3.36
N GLY A 206 9.98 -4.31 -2.89
CA GLY A 206 10.49 -4.54 -1.55
C GLY A 206 10.83 -6.04 -1.31
N SER A 207 10.85 -6.51 -0.10
CA SER A 207 10.37 -5.90 1.16
C SER A 207 11.29 -4.80 1.69
N LYS A 208 10.91 -4.17 2.80
CA LYS A 208 11.78 -3.19 3.48
C LYS A 208 13.14 -3.81 3.83
N GLU A 209 13.14 -5.02 4.37
CA GLU A 209 14.35 -5.77 4.75
C GLU A 209 15.19 -6.09 3.52
N HIS A 210 14.54 -6.51 2.42
CA HIS A 210 15.21 -6.74 1.14
C HIS A 210 15.87 -5.45 0.62
N ASN A 211 15.16 -4.34 0.61
CA ASN A 211 15.70 -3.04 0.18
C ASN A 211 16.88 -2.58 1.05
N ILE A 212 16.86 -2.87 2.36
CA ILE A 212 17.98 -2.57 3.25
C ILE A 212 19.20 -3.41 2.85
N ALA A 213 19.04 -4.71 2.64
CA ALA A 213 20.10 -5.61 2.24
C ALA A 213 20.71 -5.22 0.88
N MET A 214 19.86 -4.92 -0.12
CA MET A 214 20.31 -4.50 -1.45
C MET A 214 21.06 -3.17 -1.42
N ARG A 215 20.59 -2.19 -0.62
CA ARG A 215 21.31 -0.92 -0.44
C ARG A 215 22.65 -1.10 0.25
N GLN A 216 22.73 -1.95 1.28
CA GLN A 216 24.01 -2.22 1.93
C GLN A 216 24.98 -2.87 0.96
N ARG A 217 24.52 -3.83 0.18
CA ARG A 217 25.35 -4.48 -0.84
C ARG A 217 25.86 -3.51 -1.92
N ALA A 218 25.04 -2.53 -2.30
CA ALA A 218 25.46 -1.46 -3.21
C ALA A 218 26.56 -0.59 -2.57
N ILE A 219 26.39 -0.19 -1.31
CA ILE A 219 27.39 0.59 -0.55
C ILE A 219 28.73 -0.14 -0.49
N ASP A 220 28.74 -1.43 -0.20
CA ASP A 220 29.95 -2.26 -0.13
C ASP A 220 30.71 -2.32 -1.48
N ARG A 221 30.07 -1.87 -2.57
CA ARG A 221 30.63 -1.77 -3.94
C ARG A 221 30.88 -0.34 -4.41
N GLY A 222 30.80 0.63 -3.50
CA GLY A 222 30.95 2.05 -3.83
C GLY A 222 29.82 2.61 -4.69
N LEU A 223 28.60 2.02 -4.53
CA LEU A 223 27.38 2.41 -5.23
C LEU A 223 26.28 2.81 -4.23
N ARG A 224 25.30 3.56 -4.69
CA ARG A 224 24.07 3.91 -3.96
C ARG A 224 22.87 3.45 -4.76
N LEU A 225 22.05 2.61 -4.14
CA LEU A 225 20.79 2.12 -4.73
C LEU A 225 19.60 2.86 -4.10
N ASN A 226 18.75 3.42 -4.95
CA ASN A 226 17.45 3.99 -4.57
C ASN A 226 16.39 3.70 -5.64
N GLU A 227 15.21 4.29 -5.53
CA GLU A 227 14.12 4.13 -6.50
C GLU A 227 14.39 4.73 -7.88
N PHE A 228 15.42 5.57 -8.02
CA PHE A 228 15.76 6.23 -9.28
C PHE A 228 16.96 5.61 -9.99
N GLY A 229 17.75 4.79 -9.29
CA GLY A 229 18.92 4.17 -9.93
C GLY A 229 19.92 3.53 -8.98
N LEU A 230 20.96 2.99 -9.60
CA LEU A 230 22.18 2.48 -8.98
C LEU A 230 23.35 3.41 -9.36
N ILE A 231 23.73 4.29 -8.46
CA ILE A 231 24.54 5.47 -8.72
C ILE A 231 25.92 5.31 -8.06
N PRO A 232 27.05 5.63 -8.75
CA PRO A 232 28.37 5.69 -8.09
C PRO A 232 28.36 6.61 -6.88
N GLU A 233 28.92 6.16 -5.74
CA GLU A 233 28.88 6.90 -4.47
C GLU A 233 29.50 8.31 -4.59
N ALA A 234 30.53 8.45 -5.41
CA ALA A 234 31.15 9.74 -5.69
C ALA A 234 30.20 10.79 -6.31
N LYS A 235 29.09 10.36 -6.90
CA LYS A 235 28.03 11.22 -7.49
C LYS A 235 26.79 11.33 -6.63
N ALA A 236 26.53 10.35 -5.77
CA ALA A 236 25.27 10.24 -5.00
C ALA A 236 25.10 11.32 -3.91
N GLY A 237 26.17 12.01 -3.50
CA GLY A 237 26.13 13.06 -2.47
C GLY A 237 25.58 14.41 -2.98
N GLU A 238 25.66 14.66 -4.27
CA GLU A 238 25.35 15.95 -4.88
C GLU A 238 23.98 15.97 -5.55
N LEU A 239 23.41 14.82 -5.90
CA LEU A 239 22.22 14.67 -6.74
C LEU A 239 21.07 14.04 -5.98
N LYS A 240 19.85 14.54 -6.20
CA LYS A 240 18.63 14.03 -5.57
C LYS A 240 17.56 13.71 -6.62
N GLY A 241 16.72 12.72 -6.28
CA GLY A 241 15.58 12.37 -7.10
C GLY A 241 15.96 11.97 -8.53
N MET A 242 15.22 12.47 -9.51
CA MET A 242 15.41 12.17 -10.93
C MET A 242 16.74 12.67 -11.49
N GLU A 243 17.35 13.73 -10.94
CA GLU A 243 18.67 14.19 -11.38
C GLU A 243 19.74 13.11 -11.17
N ALA A 244 19.60 12.30 -10.15
CA ALA A 244 20.49 11.20 -9.86
C ALA A 244 20.36 10.05 -10.89
N ALA A 245 19.20 9.88 -11.50
CA ALA A 245 18.95 8.83 -12.49
C ALA A 245 19.86 8.96 -13.73
N ALA A 246 20.24 10.18 -14.14
CA ALA A 246 21.14 10.42 -15.26
C ALA A 246 22.54 9.83 -15.06
N PHE A 247 22.93 9.54 -13.83
CA PHE A 247 24.22 8.94 -13.46
C PHE A 247 24.11 7.48 -13.04
N SER A 248 22.92 6.89 -13.18
CA SER A 248 22.69 5.49 -12.83
C SER A 248 23.39 4.56 -13.82
N LEU A 249 23.87 3.43 -13.31
CA LEU A 249 24.19 2.30 -14.18
C LEU A 249 22.93 1.88 -14.92
N ALA A 250 23.07 1.54 -16.19
CA ALA A 250 21.93 1.15 -17.00
C ALA A 250 21.38 -0.21 -16.56
N ALA A 251 20.06 -0.31 -16.44
CA ALA A 251 19.36 -1.57 -16.22
C ALA A 251 18.10 -1.61 -17.09
N THR A 252 17.96 -2.66 -17.88
CA THR A 252 16.78 -2.90 -18.72
C THR A 252 15.66 -3.59 -17.95
N ASP A 253 16.02 -4.23 -16.86
CA ASP A 253 15.16 -5.00 -15.98
C ASP A 253 15.77 -5.16 -14.58
N GLU A 254 15.06 -5.82 -13.68
CA GLU A 254 15.56 -6.07 -12.32
C GLU A 254 16.75 -7.03 -12.30
N ALA A 255 16.82 -7.99 -13.22
CA ALA A 255 17.96 -8.93 -13.31
C ALA A 255 19.28 -8.20 -13.57
N ALA A 256 19.26 -7.13 -14.37
CA ALA A 256 20.44 -6.28 -14.58
C ALA A 256 20.87 -5.57 -13.28
N ILE A 257 19.93 -5.15 -12.42
CA ILE A 257 20.26 -4.56 -11.11
C ILE A 257 20.99 -5.59 -10.24
N TYR A 258 20.49 -6.83 -10.21
CA TYR A 258 21.11 -7.92 -9.44
C TYR A 258 22.51 -8.26 -10.00
N ALA A 259 22.66 -8.31 -11.31
CA ALA A 259 23.96 -8.56 -11.95
C ALA A 259 25.00 -7.49 -11.58
N HIS A 260 24.64 -6.20 -11.56
CA HIS A 260 25.51 -5.12 -11.09
C HIS A 260 25.95 -5.27 -9.63
N LEU A 261 25.21 -6.03 -8.85
CA LEU A 261 25.49 -6.29 -7.43
C LEU A 261 26.09 -7.70 -7.22
N ASP A 262 26.50 -8.41 -8.26
CA ASP A 262 27.01 -9.79 -8.26
C ASP A 262 26.04 -10.75 -7.56
N LEU A 263 24.76 -10.67 -7.92
CA LEU A 263 23.68 -11.54 -7.45
C LEU A 263 23.02 -12.23 -8.63
N ALA A 264 22.56 -13.46 -8.41
CA ALA A 264 21.61 -14.10 -9.29
C ALA A 264 20.20 -13.55 -9.03
N TYR A 265 19.42 -13.40 -10.10
CA TYR A 265 18.02 -12.97 -10.02
C TYR A 265 17.10 -14.19 -9.90
#